data_55e555b0ec1b085782b5f707917744bb
#
_entry.id   55e555b0ec1b085782b5f707917744bb
#
_cell.length_a   1.000
_cell.length_b   1.000
_cell.length_c   1.000
_cell.angle_alpha   90.00
_cell.angle_beta   90.00
_cell.angle_gamma   90.00
#
_symmetry.space_group_name_H-M   'P 1'
#
loop_
_entity.id
_entity.type
_entity.pdbx_description
1 polymer ?
#
loop_
_entity_poly.entity_id
_entity_poly.type
_entity_poly.pdbx_seq_one_letter_code
_entity_poly.pdbx_strand_id
1 'polypeptide(L)'
;VVPTKKLGQNFVHDANTIRRIVQIAGVGPGDHVLEVGPGLGSLTLGLVESGARVSVIEIDPRLAEALPGTLESRFPGSPVTVMTADALTVREVPGDPNAVVANLPYNTSVPITLHLLEHLPSIATVLVMVQAEVAERLAASPGSKAYGAPSVKARWYGRWSVAGSVPRQVFWPVPNVDSLLVKMERTQPPGDDVLRRVVFELVEHAFATRRKMVRGALANYLGSDRASDLITQAGLRPEARGEQWTLDDFVSLARVVMAS
;
A
#
# COMPACT_ATOMS: atom_id res chain seq x y z
N VAL A 1 -12.97 -24.10 -6.10
CA VAL A 1 -12.32 -23.00 -6.82
C VAL A 1 -10.87 -23.39 -7.07
N VAL A 2 -10.37 -23.22 -8.30
CA VAL A 2 -8.96 -23.45 -8.64
C VAL A 2 -8.25 -22.09 -8.62
N PRO A 3 -7.16 -21.92 -7.85
CA PRO A 3 -6.42 -20.67 -7.81
C PRO A 3 -5.86 -20.28 -9.17
N THR A 4 -5.99 -19.02 -9.52
CA THR A 4 -5.49 -18.48 -10.79
C THR A 4 -4.11 -17.85 -10.57
N LYS A 5 -3.05 -18.50 -11.07
CA LYS A 5 -1.66 -18.00 -10.95
C LYS A 5 -1.50 -16.58 -11.52
N LYS A 6 -2.19 -16.24 -12.60
CA LYS A 6 -2.15 -14.92 -13.24
C LYS A 6 -2.64 -13.80 -12.31
N LEU A 7 -3.54 -14.10 -11.37
CA LEU A 7 -4.07 -13.17 -10.39
C LEU A 7 -3.30 -13.20 -9.06
N GLY A 8 -2.23 -13.99 -8.95
CA GLY A 8 -1.42 -14.06 -7.74
C GLY A 8 -2.18 -14.59 -6.50
N GLN A 9 -3.18 -15.44 -6.71
CA GLN A 9 -4.07 -15.92 -5.63
C GLN A 9 -3.36 -16.89 -4.69
N ASN A 10 -3.20 -16.47 -3.43
CA ASN A 10 -2.75 -17.28 -2.30
C ASN A 10 -3.73 -17.05 -1.15
N PHE A 11 -4.57 -18.03 -0.84
CA PHE A 11 -5.62 -17.91 0.13
C PHE A 11 -5.13 -18.31 1.53
N VAL A 12 -5.39 -17.47 2.52
CA VAL A 12 -5.13 -17.81 3.93
C VAL A 12 -6.25 -18.72 4.42
N HIS A 13 -5.89 -19.87 5.02
CA HIS A 13 -6.86 -20.84 5.51
C HIS A 13 -6.76 -21.09 7.02
N ASP A 14 -5.75 -20.54 7.71
CA ASP A 14 -5.56 -20.74 9.16
C ASP A 14 -6.34 -19.70 9.97
N ALA A 15 -7.29 -20.16 10.76
CA ALA A 15 -8.16 -19.32 11.58
C ALA A 15 -7.40 -18.53 12.67
N ASN A 16 -6.30 -19.06 13.21
CA ASN A 16 -5.49 -18.36 14.21
C ASN A 16 -4.75 -17.18 13.58
N THR A 17 -4.24 -17.37 12.36
CA THR A 17 -3.62 -16.31 11.58
C THR A 17 -4.63 -15.22 11.26
N ILE A 18 -5.85 -15.56 10.84
CA ILE A 18 -6.92 -14.58 10.58
C ILE A 18 -7.22 -13.75 11.83
N ARG A 19 -7.45 -14.39 12.98
CA ARG A 19 -7.70 -13.69 14.25
C ARG A 19 -6.55 -12.75 14.62
N ARG A 20 -5.30 -13.20 14.46
CA ARG A 20 -4.12 -12.39 14.70
C ARG A 20 -4.05 -11.16 13.78
N ILE A 21 -4.38 -11.31 12.49
CA ILE A 21 -4.41 -10.20 11.53
C ILE A 21 -5.44 -9.16 11.98
N VAL A 22 -6.66 -9.59 12.32
CA VAL A 22 -7.73 -8.70 12.77
C VAL A 22 -7.35 -8.00 14.09
N GLN A 23 -6.73 -8.72 15.03
CA GLN A 23 -6.23 -8.13 16.28
C GLN A 23 -5.14 -7.06 16.04
N ILE A 24 -4.18 -7.31 15.13
CA ILE A 24 -3.13 -6.34 14.77
C ILE A 24 -3.72 -5.13 14.04
N ALA A 25 -4.74 -5.36 13.21
CA ALA A 25 -5.46 -4.27 12.55
C ALA A 25 -6.12 -3.35 13.57
N GLY A 26 -6.62 -3.91 14.67
CA GLY A 26 -7.29 -3.16 15.74
C GLY A 26 -8.65 -2.62 15.32
N VAL A 27 -9.32 -3.31 14.39
CA VAL A 27 -10.63 -2.92 13.86
C VAL A 27 -11.75 -3.67 14.59
N GLY A 28 -12.93 -3.03 14.67
CA GLY A 28 -14.08 -3.58 15.39
C GLY A 28 -15.36 -2.76 15.16
N PRO A 29 -16.31 -2.80 16.13
CA PRO A 29 -17.55 -2.05 16.01
C PRO A 29 -17.29 -0.55 15.81
N GLY A 30 -17.94 0.04 14.81
CA GLY A 30 -17.77 1.44 14.43
C GLY A 30 -16.76 1.66 13.29
N ASP A 31 -15.91 0.67 12.98
CA ASP A 31 -15.02 0.75 11.83
C ASP A 31 -15.71 0.29 10.54
N HIS A 32 -15.31 0.90 9.44
CA HIS A 32 -15.65 0.46 8.10
C HIS A 32 -14.36 0.04 7.38
N VAL A 33 -14.20 -1.25 7.23
CA VAL A 33 -12.99 -1.86 6.64
C VAL A 33 -13.19 -2.12 5.16
N LEU A 34 -12.21 -1.71 4.36
CA LEU A 34 -12.05 -2.12 2.97
C LEU A 34 -11.09 -3.31 2.88
N GLU A 35 -11.54 -4.41 2.34
CA GLU A 35 -10.70 -5.55 1.97
C GLU A 35 -10.53 -5.61 0.45
N VAL A 36 -9.30 -5.82 -0.03
CA VAL A 36 -9.02 -6.03 -1.45
C VAL A 36 -8.59 -7.48 -1.67
N GLY A 37 -9.25 -8.15 -2.60
CA GLY A 37 -9.01 -9.54 -2.92
C GLY A 37 -9.44 -10.50 -1.80
N PRO A 38 -10.73 -10.51 -1.39
CA PRO A 38 -11.24 -11.37 -0.33
C PRO A 38 -11.06 -12.87 -0.64
N GLY A 39 -10.93 -13.21 -1.91
CA GLY A 39 -10.75 -14.59 -2.36
C GLY A 39 -11.90 -15.49 -1.88
N LEU A 40 -11.58 -16.49 -1.05
CA LEU A 40 -12.57 -17.39 -0.48
C LEU A 40 -13.31 -16.81 0.77
N GLY A 41 -12.99 -15.57 1.18
CA GLY A 41 -13.66 -14.87 2.26
C GLY A 41 -13.14 -15.18 3.67
N SER A 42 -12.00 -15.86 3.81
CA SER A 42 -11.48 -16.21 5.14
C SER A 42 -11.18 -14.98 6.01
N LEU A 43 -10.51 -13.99 5.45
CA LEU A 43 -10.22 -12.73 6.16
C LEU A 43 -11.50 -11.89 6.32
N THR A 44 -12.36 -11.85 5.29
CA THR A 44 -13.67 -11.18 5.34
C THR A 44 -14.49 -11.67 6.54
N LEU A 45 -14.58 -13.00 6.74
CA LEU A 45 -15.28 -13.61 7.88
C LEU A 45 -14.70 -13.14 9.23
N GLY A 46 -13.36 -13.08 9.35
CA GLY A 46 -12.72 -12.59 10.57
C GLY A 46 -12.98 -11.09 10.82
N LEU A 47 -13.05 -10.28 9.77
CA LEU A 47 -13.40 -8.85 9.87
C LEU A 47 -14.85 -8.66 10.28
N VAL A 48 -15.77 -9.44 9.72
CA VAL A 48 -17.19 -9.45 10.12
C VAL A 48 -17.34 -9.89 11.58
N GLU A 49 -16.63 -10.93 12.00
CA GLU A 49 -16.64 -11.44 13.39
C GLU A 49 -16.16 -10.37 14.38
N SER A 50 -15.26 -9.47 13.98
CA SER A 50 -14.82 -8.34 14.83
C SER A 50 -15.90 -7.29 15.07
N GLY A 51 -17.02 -7.32 14.35
CA GLY A 51 -18.10 -6.35 14.41
C GLY A 51 -17.88 -5.14 13.48
N ALA A 52 -16.86 -5.13 12.65
CA ALA A 52 -16.63 -4.08 11.67
C ALA A 52 -17.63 -4.20 10.49
N ARG A 53 -18.01 -3.06 9.92
CA ARG A 53 -18.63 -3.03 8.59
C ARG A 53 -17.56 -3.33 7.55
N VAL A 54 -17.87 -4.15 6.55
CA VAL A 54 -16.88 -4.57 5.56
C VAL A 54 -17.35 -4.26 4.14
N SER A 55 -16.49 -3.63 3.36
CA SER A 55 -16.60 -3.56 1.90
C SER A 55 -15.45 -4.33 1.29
N VAL A 56 -15.71 -5.06 0.21
CA VAL A 56 -14.69 -5.83 -0.49
C VAL A 56 -14.62 -5.45 -1.96
N ILE A 57 -13.40 -5.44 -2.52
CA ILE A 57 -13.15 -5.31 -3.95
C ILE A 57 -12.53 -6.61 -4.44
N GLU A 58 -13.19 -7.30 -5.38
CA GLU A 58 -12.70 -8.54 -5.99
C GLU A 58 -12.67 -8.40 -7.51
N ILE A 59 -11.53 -8.71 -8.10
CA ILE A 59 -11.34 -8.64 -9.56
C ILE A 59 -11.85 -9.89 -10.28
N ASP A 60 -11.91 -11.04 -9.58
CA ASP A 60 -12.41 -12.30 -10.14
C ASP A 60 -13.93 -12.38 -9.95
N PRO A 61 -14.76 -12.25 -11.01
CA PRO A 61 -16.21 -12.25 -10.90
C PRO A 61 -16.76 -13.54 -10.25
N ARG A 62 -16.09 -14.69 -10.45
CA ARG A 62 -16.52 -15.98 -9.89
C ARG A 62 -16.40 -15.98 -8.36
N LEU A 63 -15.34 -15.35 -7.82
CA LEU A 63 -15.15 -15.21 -6.37
C LEU A 63 -16.07 -14.15 -5.79
N ALA A 64 -16.24 -13.02 -6.48
CA ALA A 64 -17.17 -11.98 -6.07
C ALA A 64 -18.62 -12.49 -5.98
N GLU A 65 -19.06 -13.32 -6.94
CA GLU A 65 -20.40 -13.92 -6.97
C GLU A 65 -20.59 -14.97 -5.88
N ALA A 66 -19.54 -15.75 -5.56
CA ALA A 66 -19.61 -16.81 -4.56
C ALA A 66 -19.53 -16.30 -3.11
N LEU A 67 -18.91 -15.14 -2.88
CA LEU A 67 -18.63 -14.61 -1.55
C LEU A 67 -19.88 -14.36 -0.71
N PRO A 68 -20.98 -13.75 -1.21
CA PRO A 68 -22.20 -13.55 -0.42
C PRO A 68 -22.76 -14.85 0.16
N GLY A 69 -22.77 -15.94 -0.62
CA GLY A 69 -23.22 -17.25 -0.14
C GLY A 69 -22.34 -17.83 0.98
N THR A 70 -21.03 -17.60 0.88
CA THR A 70 -20.08 -17.99 1.94
C THR A 70 -20.34 -17.22 3.24
N LEU A 71 -20.56 -15.91 3.13
CA LEU A 71 -20.83 -15.04 4.27
C LEU A 71 -22.17 -15.36 4.92
N GLU A 72 -23.24 -15.49 4.13
CA GLU A 72 -24.59 -15.80 4.63
C GLU A 72 -24.63 -17.13 5.38
N SER A 73 -23.86 -18.13 4.94
CA SER A 73 -23.79 -19.44 5.62
C SER A 73 -23.14 -19.39 6.99
N ARG A 74 -22.31 -18.41 7.28
CA ARG A 74 -21.54 -18.28 8.54
C ARG A 74 -22.03 -17.15 9.43
N PHE A 75 -22.40 -16.03 8.83
CA PHE A 75 -22.89 -14.81 9.50
C PHE A 75 -24.12 -14.26 8.75
N PRO A 76 -25.29 -14.88 8.94
CA PRO A 76 -26.53 -14.45 8.28
C PRO A 76 -26.83 -12.97 8.52
N GLY A 77 -27.15 -12.24 7.44
CA GLY A 77 -27.47 -10.80 7.50
C GLY A 77 -26.29 -9.89 7.78
N SER A 78 -25.02 -10.36 7.65
CA SER A 78 -23.85 -9.52 7.86
C SER A 78 -23.77 -8.40 6.79
N PRO A 79 -23.45 -7.16 7.18
CA PRO A 79 -23.41 -6.02 6.28
C PRO A 79 -22.11 -5.97 5.48
N VAL A 80 -21.97 -6.84 4.48
CA VAL A 80 -20.82 -6.85 3.57
C VAL A 80 -21.24 -6.34 2.20
N THR A 81 -20.56 -5.31 1.69
CA THR A 81 -20.74 -4.79 0.34
C THR A 81 -19.67 -5.40 -0.57
N VAL A 82 -20.07 -6.08 -1.64
CA VAL A 82 -19.16 -6.68 -2.62
C VAL A 82 -19.13 -5.84 -3.89
N MET A 83 -17.93 -5.43 -4.29
CA MET A 83 -17.67 -4.69 -5.52
C MET A 83 -16.81 -5.57 -6.45
N THR A 84 -17.35 -5.91 -7.63
CA THR A 84 -16.56 -6.60 -8.67
C THR A 84 -15.83 -5.56 -9.51
N ALA A 85 -14.56 -5.33 -9.20
CA ALA A 85 -13.76 -4.29 -9.85
C ALA A 85 -12.25 -4.57 -9.74
N ASP A 86 -11.46 -3.89 -10.59
CA ASP A 86 -10.03 -3.76 -10.40
C ASP A 86 -9.73 -2.67 -9.35
N ALA A 87 -9.07 -3.02 -8.25
CA ALA A 87 -8.73 -2.09 -7.19
C ALA A 87 -7.87 -0.90 -7.66
N LEU A 88 -7.14 -1.04 -8.77
CA LEU A 88 -6.37 0.05 -9.40
C LEU A 88 -7.24 1.09 -10.12
N THR A 89 -8.53 0.83 -10.29
CA THR A 89 -9.46 1.76 -10.97
C THR A 89 -10.50 2.35 -10.03
N VAL A 90 -10.64 1.81 -8.82
CA VAL A 90 -11.62 2.27 -7.83
C VAL A 90 -11.18 3.60 -7.24
N ARG A 91 -12.07 4.58 -7.29
CA ARG A 91 -11.85 5.93 -6.73
C ARG A 91 -12.81 6.28 -5.60
N GLU A 92 -13.85 5.50 -5.44
CA GLU A 92 -14.88 5.69 -4.43
C GLU A 92 -15.32 4.33 -3.90
N VAL A 93 -15.58 4.27 -2.61
CA VAL A 93 -16.17 3.10 -1.95
C VAL A 93 -17.33 3.60 -1.09
N PRO A 94 -18.56 3.08 -1.30
CA PRO A 94 -19.74 3.54 -0.55
C PRO A 94 -19.52 3.46 0.96
N GLY A 95 -19.77 4.57 1.64
CA GLY A 95 -19.70 4.67 3.11
C GLY A 95 -18.32 4.98 3.67
N ASP A 96 -17.39 5.42 2.83
CA ASP A 96 -16.08 5.99 3.21
C ASP A 96 -15.32 5.13 4.24
N PRO A 97 -14.72 3.99 3.82
CA PRO A 97 -13.99 3.13 4.73
C PRO A 97 -12.85 3.88 5.42
N ASN A 98 -12.67 3.65 6.71
CA ASN A 98 -11.61 4.27 7.51
C ASN A 98 -10.38 3.36 7.69
N ALA A 99 -10.47 2.09 7.30
CA ALA A 99 -9.36 1.15 7.37
C ALA A 99 -9.27 0.27 6.12
N VAL A 100 -8.05 -0.11 5.74
CA VAL A 100 -7.78 -1.17 4.76
C VAL A 100 -7.15 -2.35 5.49
N VAL A 101 -7.75 -3.54 5.36
CA VAL A 101 -7.15 -4.80 5.86
C VAL A 101 -7.23 -5.82 4.73
N ALA A 102 -6.08 -6.25 4.20
CA ALA A 102 -6.08 -7.09 3.00
C ALA A 102 -4.87 -8.01 2.90
N ASN A 103 -5.09 -9.17 2.27
CA ASN A 103 -4.04 -10.02 1.73
C ASN A 103 -3.86 -9.67 0.23
N LEU A 104 -2.92 -8.79 -0.09
CA LEU A 104 -2.78 -8.25 -1.43
C LEU A 104 -2.03 -9.20 -2.38
N PRO A 105 -2.40 -9.21 -3.68
CA PRO A 105 -1.63 -9.90 -4.70
C PRO A 105 -0.20 -9.36 -4.76
N TYR A 106 0.80 -10.25 -4.80
CA TYR A 106 2.20 -9.88 -4.63
C TYR A 106 2.74 -8.92 -5.69
N ASN A 107 2.28 -9.07 -6.93
CA ASN A 107 2.75 -8.26 -8.07
C ASN A 107 2.14 -6.86 -8.14
N THR A 108 1.01 -6.62 -7.48
CA THR A 108 0.25 -5.35 -7.55
C THR A 108 0.04 -4.68 -6.19
N SER A 109 0.60 -5.23 -5.12
CA SER A 109 0.37 -4.76 -3.75
C SER A 109 0.74 -3.29 -3.54
N VAL A 110 1.91 -2.84 -4.02
CA VAL A 110 2.34 -1.44 -3.87
C VAL A 110 1.45 -0.49 -4.69
N PRO A 111 1.24 -0.70 -6.00
CA PRO A 111 0.32 0.13 -6.78
C PRO A 111 -1.07 0.23 -6.18
N ILE A 112 -1.67 -0.90 -5.76
CA ILE A 112 -3.00 -0.92 -5.14
C ILE A 112 -3.00 -0.07 -3.87
N THR A 113 -2.04 -0.28 -2.99
CA THR A 113 -1.96 0.44 -1.71
C THR A 113 -1.85 1.95 -1.92
N LEU A 114 -0.95 2.39 -2.81
CA LEU A 114 -0.77 3.82 -3.10
C LEU A 114 -2.00 4.43 -3.77
N HIS A 115 -2.62 3.71 -4.71
CA HIS A 115 -3.84 4.14 -5.39
C HIS A 115 -5.00 4.35 -4.41
N LEU A 116 -5.23 3.39 -3.51
CA LEU A 116 -6.28 3.53 -2.49
C LEU A 116 -6.03 4.70 -1.55
N LEU A 117 -4.78 4.91 -1.11
CA LEU A 117 -4.42 6.03 -0.24
C LEU A 117 -4.55 7.39 -0.92
N GLU A 118 -4.36 7.44 -2.23
CA GLU A 118 -4.56 8.66 -3.04
C GLU A 118 -6.03 9.02 -3.20
N HIS A 119 -6.90 8.03 -3.47
CA HIS A 119 -8.28 8.27 -3.86
C HIS A 119 -9.28 8.17 -2.71
N LEU A 120 -8.90 7.49 -1.60
CA LEU A 120 -9.75 7.30 -0.43
C LEU A 120 -9.15 8.01 0.79
N PRO A 121 -9.34 9.33 0.93
CA PRO A 121 -8.75 10.11 2.02
C PRO A 121 -9.32 9.74 3.41
N SER A 122 -10.47 9.09 3.48
CA SER A 122 -11.08 8.57 4.71
C SER A 122 -10.25 7.47 5.40
N ILE A 123 -9.40 6.76 4.64
CA ILE A 123 -8.56 5.69 5.19
C ILE A 123 -7.55 6.27 6.19
N ALA A 124 -7.73 5.98 7.46
CA ALA A 124 -6.84 6.37 8.54
C ALA A 124 -5.76 5.31 8.81
N THR A 125 -6.07 4.03 8.61
CA THR A 125 -5.16 2.92 8.87
C THR A 125 -5.14 1.91 7.72
N VAL A 126 -3.97 1.31 7.52
CA VAL A 126 -3.79 0.19 6.57
C VAL A 126 -3.05 -0.93 7.28
N LEU A 127 -3.53 -2.15 7.16
CA LEU A 127 -2.80 -3.36 7.48
C LEU A 127 -2.86 -4.29 6.27
N VAL A 128 -1.74 -4.47 5.59
CA VAL A 128 -1.70 -5.35 4.43
C VAL A 128 -0.65 -6.44 4.61
N MET A 129 -1.01 -7.62 4.13
CA MET A 129 -0.10 -8.74 4.03
C MET A 129 0.47 -8.78 2.61
N VAL A 130 1.79 -8.72 2.52
CA VAL A 130 2.54 -8.64 1.26
C VAL A 130 3.81 -9.48 1.37
N GLN A 131 4.52 -9.65 0.25
CA GLN A 131 5.85 -10.27 0.27
C GLN A 131 6.79 -9.55 1.25
N ALA A 132 7.66 -10.28 1.93
CA ALA A 132 8.57 -9.73 2.94
C ALA A 132 9.39 -8.56 2.39
N GLU A 133 9.95 -8.69 1.18
CA GLU A 133 10.71 -7.62 0.53
C GLU A 133 9.87 -6.34 0.32
N VAL A 134 8.60 -6.49 -0.02
CA VAL A 134 7.68 -5.34 -0.22
C VAL A 134 7.37 -4.66 1.11
N ALA A 135 7.07 -5.43 2.16
CA ALA A 135 6.82 -4.90 3.49
C ALA A 135 8.03 -4.14 4.05
N GLU A 136 9.23 -4.74 3.94
CA GLU A 136 10.48 -4.12 4.34
C GLU A 136 10.74 -2.81 3.57
N ARG A 137 10.42 -2.79 2.27
CA ARG A 137 10.57 -1.61 1.43
C ARG A 137 9.60 -0.49 1.80
N LEU A 138 8.33 -0.79 2.07
CA LEU A 138 7.35 0.20 2.51
C LEU A 138 7.71 0.82 3.87
N ALA A 139 8.26 0.01 4.80
CA ALA A 139 8.65 0.44 6.14
C ALA A 139 10.10 0.96 6.21
N ALA A 140 10.86 0.92 5.12
CA ALA A 140 12.28 1.25 5.09
C ALA A 140 12.58 2.70 5.49
N SER A 141 13.73 2.91 6.14
CA SER A 141 14.27 4.23 6.46
C SER A 141 15.36 4.65 5.45
N PRO A 142 15.57 5.96 5.23
CA PRO A 142 16.64 6.45 4.37
C PRO A 142 18.00 5.83 4.72
N GLY A 143 18.79 5.51 3.69
CA GLY A 143 20.11 4.87 3.83
C GLY A 143 20.07 3.35 4.01
N SER A 144 18.91 2.74 4.24
CA SER A 144 18.81 1.28 4.31
C SER A 144 18.81 0.63 2.93
N LYS A 145 19.20 -0.65 2.85
CA LYS A 145 19.24 -1.42 1.58
C LYS A 145 17.85 -1.53 0.91
N ALA A 146 16.80 -1.62 1.70
CA ALA A 146 15.43 -1.77 1.22
C ALA A 146 14.81 -0.44 0.75
N TYR A 147 15.38 0.71 1.14
CA TYR A 147 14.82 2.02 0.83
C TYR A 147 14.82 2.32 -0.66
N GLY A 148 13.70 2.85 -1.17
CA GLY A 148 13.50 3.12 -2.59
C GLY A 148 12.28 4.00 -2.85
N ALA A 149 11.94 4.19 -4.12
CA ALA A 149 10.79 4.99 -4.52
C ALA A 149 9.49 4.62 -3.79
N PRO A 150 9.12 3.33 -3.64
CA PRO A 150 7.94 2.97 -2.86
C PRO A 150 7.98 3.43 -1.40
N SER A 151 9.18 3.43 -0.76
CA SER A 151 9.34 3.90 0.62
C SER A 151 9.00 5.38 0.76
N VAL A 152 9.52 6.20 -0.14
CA VAL A 152 9.29 7.65 -0.14
C VAL A 152 7.82 7.96 -0.44
N LYS A 153 7.27 7.34 -1.49
CA LYS A 153 5.86 7.55 -1.89
C LYS A 153 4.89 7.13 -0.80
N ALA A 154 5.13 6.00 -0.14
CA ALA A 154 4.31 5.53 0.96
C ALA A 154 4.33 6.49 2.16
N ARG A 155 5.50 7.07 2.45
CA ARG A 155 5.66 8.07 3.52
C ARG A 155 4.88 9.36 3.32
N TRP A 156 4.52 9.69 2.10
CA TRP A 156 3.62 10.82 1.81
C TRP A 156 2.28 10.69 2.56
N TYR A 157 1.79 9.46 2.70
CA TYR A 157 0.47 9.19 3.28
C TYR A 157 0.50 8.87 4.77
N GLY A 158 1.63 8.41 5.31
CA GLY A 158 1.66 8.02 6.70
C GLY A 158 2.95 7.36 7.17
N ARG A 159 2.93 6.92 8.43
CA ARG A 159 4.01 6.16 9.06
C ARG A 159 3.80 4.67 8.82
N TRP A 160 4.85 4.01 8.35
CA TRP A 160 4.83 2.59 8.02
C TRP A 160 5.74 1.80 8.96
N SER A 161 5.29 0.62 9.36
CA SER A 161 6.05 -0.32 10.19
C SER A 161 5.71 -1.76 9.87
N VAL A 162 6.68 -2.67 10.00
CA VAL A 162 6.41 -4.11 9.95
C VAL A 162 5.69 -4.51 11.24
N ALA A 163 4.55 -5.17 11.11
CA ALA A 163 3.66 -5.51 12.22
C ALA A 163 3.68 -7.00 12.59
N GLY A 164 4.32 -7.83 11.78
CA GLY A 164 4.46 -9.25 12.07
C GLY A 164 4.79 -10.10 10.85
N SER A 165 5.14 -11.36 11.08
CA SER A 165 5.39 -12.35 10.03
C SER A 165 4.21 -13.30 9.89
N VAL A 166 4.01 -13.82 8.67
CA VAL A 166 2.98 -14.83 8.37
C VAL A 166 3.65 -16.04 7.74
N PRO A 167 3.57 -17.24 8.38
CA PRO A 167 4.19 -18.44 7.86
C PRO A 167 3.60 -18.86 6.51
N ARG A 168 4.42 -19.40 5.60
CA ARG A 168 3.96 -19.84 4.27
C ARG A 168 2.90 -20.93 4.32
N GLN A 169 2.95 -21.80 5.34
CA GLN A 169 2.08 -22.96 5.49
C GLN A 169 0.60 -22.61 5.69
N VAL A 170 0.31 -21.34 6.07
CA VAL A 170 -1.08 -20.90 6.26
C VAL A 170 -1.77 -20.51 4.95
N PHE A 171 -1.05 -20.60 3.83
CA PHE A 171 -1.58 -20.27 2.51
C PHE A 171 -1.82 -21.49 1.63
N TRP A 172 -2.83 -21.39 0.80
CA TRP A 172 -3.08 -22.32 -0.29
C TRP A 172 -3.31 -21.56 -1.61
N PRO A 173 -2.52 -21.83 -2.66
CA PRO A 173 -1.26 -22.60 -2.65
C PRO A 173 -0.20 -21.99 -1.74
N VAL A 174 0.78 -22.82 -1.32
CA VAL A 174 1.92 -22.33 -0.52
C VAL A 174 2.81 -21.45 -1.38
N PRO A 175 3.07 -20.19 -0.99
CA PRO A 175 3.93 -19.29 -1.76
C PRO A 175 5.40 -19.66 -1.63
N ASN A 176 6.22 -19.24 -2.60
CA ASN A 176 7.66 -19.49 -2.61
C ASN A 176 8.46 -18.48 -1.74
N VAL A 177 7.84 -17.41 -1.30
CA VAL A 177 8.45 -16.32 -0.53
C VAL A 177 7.70 -16.09 0.77
N ASP A 178 8.39 -15.53 1.74
CA ASP A 178 7.80 -15.20 3.03
C ASP A 178 6.90 -13.96 2.92
N SER A 179 5.91 -13.89 3.79
CA SER A 179 4.96 -12.78 3.88
C SER A 179 5.10 -12.07 5.21
N LEU A 180 4.97 -10.76 5.18
CA LEU A 180 4.89 -9.91 6.36
C LEU A 180 3.60 -9.09 6.35
N LEU A 181 3.16 -8.75 7.54
CA LEU A 181 2.16 -7.72 7.77
C LEU A 181 2.87 -6.37 7.86
N VAL A 182 2.43 -5.40 7.08
CA VAL A 182 2.89 -4.03 7.20
C VAL A 182 1.71 -3.13 7.53
N LYS A 183 1.89 -2.28 8.53
CA LYS A 183 0.89 -1.35 9.05
C LYS A 183 1.25 0.07 8.70
N MET A 184 0.23 0.85 8.34
CA MET A 184 0.33 2.29 8.15
C MET A 184 -0.68 3.02 9.04
N GLU A 185 -0.23 4.11 9.63
CA GLU A 185 -1.08 5.11 10.28
C GLU A 185 -0.95 6.40 9.49
N ARG A 186 -2.10 6.92 9.02
CA ARG A 186 -2.12 8.14 8.20
C ARG A 186 -1.62 9.33 9.00
N THR A 187 -0.84 10.17 8.35
CA THR A 187 -0.40 11.47 8.87
C THR A 187 -0.84 12.58 7.92
N GLN A 188 -0.79 13.81 8.40
CA GLN A 188 -1.01 14.96 7.54
C GLN A 188 0.02 14.94 6.41
N PRO A 189 -0.40 14.97 5.14
CA PRO A 189 0.54 15.04 4.01
C PRO A 189 1.27 16.38 4.00
N PRO A 190 2.50 16.43 3.45
CA PRO A 190 3.31 17.66 3.46
C PRO A 190 2.79 18.77 2.52
N GLY A 191 1.77 18.50 1.73
CA GLY A 191 1.15 19.45 0.82
C GLY A 191 -0.03 18.88 0.06
N ASP A 192 -0.44 19.60 -0.98
CA ASP A 192 -1.56 19.24 -1.84
C ASP A 192 -1.18 18.25 -2.96
N ASP A 193 -2.15 17.90 -3.80
CA ASP A 193 -1.96 16.97 -4.91
C ASP A 193 -1.03 17.49 -6.01
N VAL A 194 -0.90 18.79 -6.15
CA VAL A 194 0.03 19.38 -7.14
C VAL A 194 1.46 19.14 -6.69
N LEU A 195 1.75 19.44 -5.42
CA LEU A 195 3.07 19.18 -4.83
C LEU A 195 3.36 17.67 -4.81
N ARG A 196 2.39 16.83 -4.47
CA ARG A 196 2.54 15.37 -4.47
C ARG A 196 3.00 14.84 -5.83
N ARG A 197 2.40 15.30 -6.92
CA ARG A 197 2.77 14.89 -8.29
C ARG A 197 4.21 15.24 -8.61
N VAL A 198 4.64 16.46 -8.31
CA VAL A 198 6.02 16.87 -8.53
C VAL A 198 7.01 16.07 -7.68
N VAL A 199 6.69 15.84 -6.41
CA VAL A 199 7.51 14.98 -5.52
C VAL A 199 7.62 13.56 -6.09
N PHE A 200 6.52 12.95 -6.54
CA PHE A 200 6.52 11.59 -7.06
C PHE A 200 7.31 11.45 -8.37
N GLU A 201 7.24 12.45 -9.25
CA GLU A 201 8.09 12.54 -10.45
C GLU A 201 9.58 12.60 -10.07
N LEU A 202 9.96 13.51 -9.16
CA LEU A 202 11.33 13.61 -8.67
C LEU A 202 11.82 12.28 -8.07
N VAL A 203 10.98 11.60 -7.28
CA VAL A 203 11.29 10.31 -6.69
C VAL A 203 11.52 9.25 -7.76
N GLU A 204 10.65 9.14 -8.77
CA GLU A 204 10.84 8.16 -9.85
C GLU A 204 12.17 8.38 -10.58
N HIS A 205 12.47 9.62 -10.96
CA HIS A 205 13.72 9.92 -11.63
C HIS A 205 14.95 9.68 -10.75
N ALA A 206 14.90 10.05 -9.45
CA ALA A 206 16.01 9.84 -8.53
C ALA A 206 16.34 8.36 -8.30
N PHE A 207 15.33 7.49 -8.31
CA PHE A 207 15.50 6.05 -8.11
C PHE A 207 15.60 5.23 -9.40
N ALA A 208 15.36 5.80 -10.57
CA ALA A 208 15.51 5.12 -11.86
C ALA A 208 16.95 4.59 -12.08
N THR A 209 17.94 5.27 -11.49
CA THR A 209 19.35 4.91 -11.60
C THR A 209 20.03 4.88 -10.23
N ARG A 210 19.88 3.76 -9.52
CA ARG A 210 20.26 3.60 -8.10
C ARG A 210 21.70 4.00 -7.75
N ARG A 211 22.65 3.90 -8.70
CA ARG A 211 24.07 4.21 -8.45
C ARG A 211 24.48 5.65 -8.80
N LYS A 212 23.63 6.42 -9.46
CA LYS A 212 23.94 7.81 -9.83
C LYS A 212 23.69 8.78 -8.67
N MET A 213 24.47 9.85 -8.63
CA MET A 213 24.18 11.03 -7.81
C MET A 213 22.86 11.67 -8.26
N VAL A 214 22.11 12.29 -7.35
CA VAL A 214 20.79 12.87 -7.66
C VAL A 214 20.86 13.91 -8.77
N ARG A 215 21.90 14.75 -8.84
CA ARG A 215 22.09 15.70 -9.96
C ARG A 215 22.08 15.02 -11.31
N GLY A 216 22.75 13.85 -11.43
CA GLY A 216 22.81 13.09 -12.68
C GLY A 216 21.56 12.27 -12.94
N ALA A 217 20.85 11.80 -11.89
CA ALA A 217 19.60 11.08 -12.01
C ALA A 217 18.45 12.02 -12.44
N LEU A 218 18.44 13.23 -11.92
CA LEU A 218 17.41 14.26 -12.20
C LEU A 218 17.72 15.12 -13.45
N ALA A 219 18.91 14.97 -14.06
CA ALA A 219 19.32 15.80 -15.19
C ALA A 219 18.35 15.76 -16.39
N ASN A 220 17.79 14.58 -16.69
CA ASN A 220 16.83 14.43 -17.79
C ASN A 220 15.47 15.08 -17.50
N TYR A 221 15.12 15.26 -16.24
CA TYR A 221 13.85 15.85 -15.82
C TYR A 221 13.96 17.36 -15.57
N LEU A 222 15.03 17.79 -14.90
CA LEU A 222 15.23 19.20 -14.51
C LEU A 222 16.09 20.00 -15.50
N GLY A 223 16.78 19.33 -16.43
CA GLY A 223 17.84 19.90 -17.26
C GLY A 223 19.22 19.74 -16.62
N SER A 224 20.22 19.36 -17.41
CA SER A 224 21.57 19.04 -16.91
C SER A 224 22.23 20.20 -16.17
N ASP A 225 22.07 21.41 -16.68
CA ASP A 225 22.70 22.60 -16.12
C ASP A 225 21.97 23.15 -14.90
N ARG A 226 20.63 22.96 -14.85
CA ARG A 226 19.77 23.46 -13.77
C ARG A 226 19.67 22.51 -12.58
N ALA A 227 19.88 21.19 -12.77
CA ALA A 227 19.64 20.20 -11.71
C ALA A 227 20.48 20.48 -10.45
N SER A 228 21.78 20.78 -10.60
CA SER A 228 22.65 21.11 -9.47
C SER A 228 22.24 22.39 -8.76
N ASP A 229 21.86 23.41 -9.51
CA ASP A 229 21.47 24.72 -8.95
C ASP A 229 20.16 24.61 -8.15
N LEU A 230 19.14 23.94 -8.70
CA LEU A 230 17.85 23.73 -8.02
C LEU A 230 18.00 22.89 -6.74
N ILE A 231 18.84 21.84 -6.79
CA ILE A 231 19.14 21.02 -5.62
C ILE A 231 19.83 21.86 -4.53
N THR A 232 20.80 22.69 -4.93
CA THR A 232 21.51 23.59 -4.00
C THR A 232 20.58 24.64 -3.42
N GLN A 233 19.70 25.25 -4.24
CA GLN A 233 18.67 26.19 -3.78
C GLN A 233 17.70 25.56 -2.78
N ALA A 234 17.42 24.26 -2.90
CA ALA A 234 16.62 23.50 -1.94
C ALA A 234 17.38 23.20 -0.63
N GLY A 235 18.65 23.62 -0.48
CA GLY A 235 19.50 23.35 0.67
C GLY A 235 20.06 21.92 0.69
N LEU A 236 20.05 21.23 -0.44
CA LEU A 236 20.44 19.83 -0.56
C LEU A 236 21.80 19.69 -1.26
N ARG A 237 22.42 18.52 -1.11
CA ARG A 237 23.71 18.20 -1.74
C ARG A 237 23.51 17.51 -3.08
N PRO A 238 23.97 18.09 -4.21
CA PRO A 238 23.84 17.48 -5.55
C PRO A 238 24.58 16.14 -5.72
N GLU A 239 25.60 15.87 -4.90
CA GLU A 239 26.40 14.65 -4.90
C GLU A 239 25.75 13.51 -4.12
N ALA A 240 24.71 13.77 -3.35
CA ALA A 240 23.96 12.73 -2.63
C ALA A 240 23.33 11.72 -3.61
N ARG A 241 22.98 10.56 -3.10
CA ARG A 241 22.17 9.56 -3.84
C ARG A 241 20.73 9.63 -3.37
N GLY A 242 19.77 9.24 -4.22
CA GLY A 242 18.35 9.25 -3.89
C GLY A 242 18.01 8.46 -2.62
N GLU A 243 18.73 7.36 -2.35
CA GLU A 243 18.56 6.56 -1.13
C GLU A 243 18.94 7.26 0.18
N GLN A 244 19.65 8.37 0.12
CA GLN A 244 20.04 9.18 1.28
C GLN A 244 19.03 10.27 1.60
N TRP A 245 18.13 10.57 0.67
CA TRP A 245 17.13 11.61 0.81
C TRP A 245 15.85 11.12 1.50
N THR A 246 15.36 11.95 2.40
CA THR A 246 14.07 11.79 3.07
C THR A 246 12.92 12.28 2.17
N LEU A 247 11.67 12.02 2.57
CA LEU A 247 10.51 12.66 1.93
C LEU A 247 10.61 14.19 1.98
N ASP A 248 11.05 14.75 3.12
CA ASP A 248 11.16 16.21 3.31
C ASP A 248 12.19 16.84 2.35
N ASP A 249 13.28 16.12 2.05
CA ASP A 249 14.26 16.56 1.05
C ASP A 249 13.64 16.66 -0.35
N PHE A 250 12.87 15.62 -0.74
CA PHE A 250 12.13 15.66 -2.01
C PHE A 250 11.07 16.77 -2.05
N VAL A 251 10.38 17.01 -0.96
CA VAL A 251 9.40 18.10 -0.81
C VAL A 251 10.09 19.46 -0.95
N SER A 252 11.25 19.66 -0.32
CA SER A 252 12.03 20.89 -0.41
C SER A 252 12.43 21.16 -1.85
N LEU A 253 12.97 20.17 -2.55
CA LEU A 253 13.31 20.31 -3.97
C LEU A 253 12.07 20.58 -4.84
N ALA A 254 10.97 19.87 -4.61
CA ALA A 254 9.74 20.07 -5.38
C ALA A 254 9.22 21.50 -5.29
N ARG A 255 9.27 22.11 -4.11
CA ARG A 255 8.86 23.51 -3.90
C ARG A 255 9.74 24.49 -4.69
N VAL A 256 11.04 24.26 -4.74
CA VAL A 256 11.97 25.07 -5.55
C VAL A 256 11.68 24.89 -7.04
N VAL A 257 11.46 23.66 -7.50
CA VAL A 257 11.12 23.37 -8.91
C VAL A 257 9.81 24.03 -9.33
N MET A 258 8.79 24.04 -8.45
CA MET A 258 7.50 24.69 -8.73
C MET A 258 7.58 26.23 -8.76
N ALA A 259 8.57 26.83 -8.10
CA ALA A 259 8.78 28.27 -8.04
C ALA A 259 9.70 28.81 -9.15
N SER A 260 10.37 27.94 -9.91
CA SER A 260 11.36 28.29 -10.97
C SER A 260 10.78 28.20 -12.38
#